data_e13bafcd24bc376bfc8231afa5727989
#
_entry.id   e13bafcd24bc376bfc8231afa5727989
#
_cell.length_a   1.000
_cell.length_b   1.000
_cell.length_c   1.000
_cell.angle_alpha   90.00
_cell.angle_beta   90.00
_cell.angle_gamma   90.00
#
_symmetry.space_group_name_H-M   'P 1'
#
loop_
_entity.id
_entity.type
_entity.pdbx_description
1 polymer ?
#
loop_
_entity_poly.entity_id
_entity_poly.type
_entity_poly.pdbx_seq_one_letter_code
_entity_poly.pdbx_strand_id
1 'polypeptide(L)'
;MQTSKLLHLRIICSVLCGFLLATSALRLSGQTAYKGVKTPPQDMTVDGSIETKAYVRGVSPSGRYIWAAYYYNQAAYVYDTELKKCIWQKSDAGSEIDLKYVSDEGDIVYQKDRTTTFFISHSGKEIAITSPDSNYPVIEITGVSQRADRLVGNMKPQDPLQRDVRPFVANRTAQGDFAITPLPIPAEDALGGKPEGTSVLALSPDGMTLIGRQVNSDSYYPRLIQWTIPEGELVATGYTFPGESLFFNLDKKKPGAQPKSEDYSDEQEWERAYDAWEKAVLTYCKKPMLDPTRCYYSPSTQRILFATRQLVLDQESGAIDQVLMPGYWDLREQRGEVLTKYEGYTATEALDDGSLLCIEEEKSFYHCYRIDPKRDTKENFALWIKQHTGIPMEDFYSADEHGELILGWPFISQDGKTLALFGPDLSNPYLFRGTYIQFTDPLGSHTAVQAPLPTPSHQLRVSSEGLLEMPEMAHHQITVYSAQGELIAIGVISPSGHYQIPQSSLGSILLIHIVSPLTGASYGYRLLPRAN
;
A
#
# COMPACT_ATOMS: atom_id res chain seq x y z
N MET A 1 -39.76 -52.92 -30.38
CA MET A 1 -39.19 -52.66 -29.03
C MET A 1 -38.05 -51.69 -29.00
N GLN A 2 -37.51 -51.13 -30.08
CA GLN A 2 -36.39 -50.16 -30.11
C GLN A 2 -36.84 -48.70 -30.06
N THR A 3 -38.04 -48.35 -30.47
CA THR A 3 -38.52 -46.94 -30.47
C THR A 3 -38.89 -46.39 -29.11
N SER A 4 -39.21 -47.20 -28.11
CA SER A 4 -39.56 -46.78 -26.76
C SER A 4 -38.31 -46.34 -25.94
N LYS A 5 -37.15 -46.96 -26.16
CA LYS A 5 -35.90 -46.61 -25.45
C LYS A 5 -35.32 -45.27 -25.89
N LEU A 6 -35.47 -44.89 -27.16
CA LEU A 6 -35.00 -43.59 -27.68
C LEU A 6 -35.83 -42.41 -27.15
N LEU A 7 -37.13 -42.63 -26.92
CA LEU A 7 -38.02 -41.61 -26.39
C LEU A 7 -37.70 -41.31 -24.91
N HIS A 8 -37.43 -42.35 -24.10
CA HIS A 8 -37.04 -42.19 -22.70
C HIS A 8 -35.68 -41.50 -22.54
N LEU A 9 -34.72 -41.80 -23.42
CA LEU A 9 -33.38 -41.14 -23.36
C LEU A 9 -33.48 -39.66 -23.72
N ARG A 10 -34.32 -39.25 -24.68
CA ARG A 10 -34.54 -37.83 -25.01
C ARG A 10 -35.21 -37.04 -23.89
N ILE A 11 -36.17 -37.65 -23.19
CA ILE A 11 -36.85 -37.00 -22.05
C ILE A 11 -35.88 -36.82 -20.89
N ILE A 12 -35.05 -37.82 -20.58
CA ILE A 12 -34.03 -37.73 -19.51
C ILE A 12 -32.97 -36.66 -19.84
N CYS A 13 -32.45 -36.60 -21.06
CA CYS A 13 -31.53 -35.57 -21.49
C CYS A 13 -32.15 -34.15 -21.45
N SER A 14 -33.42 -34.01 -21.85
CA SER A 14 -34.10 -32.71 -21.80
C SER A 14 -34.37 -32.25 -20.36
N VAL A 15 -34.68 -33.16 -19.43
CA VAL A 15 -34.85 -32.84 -18.00
C VAL A 15 -33.52 -32.54 -17.35
N LEU A 16 -32.43 -33.27 -17.66
CA LEU A 16 -31.09 -32.98 -17.17
C LEU A 16 -30.54 -31.61 -17.68
N CYS A 17 -30.74 -31.32 -18.99
CA CYS A 17 -30.37 -30.01 -19.53
C CYS A 17 -31.21 -28.88 -18.95
N GLY A 18 -32.51 -29.10 -18.71
CA GLY A 18 -33.36 -28.13 -18.00
C GLY A 18 -32.95 -27.91 -16.56
N PHE A 19 -32.52 -28.94 -15.84
CA PHE A 19 -32.02 -28.84 -14.48
C PHE A 19 -30.64 -28.15 -14.44
N LEU A 20 -29.73 -28.43 -15.36
CA LEU A 20 -28.42 -27.75 -15.47
C LEU A 20 -28.57 -26.27 -15.86
N LEU A 21 -29.51 -25.94 -16.74
CA LEU A 21 -29.83 -24.55 -17.08
C LEU A 21 -30.56 -23.83 -15.96
N ALA A 22 -31.42 -24.48 -15.20
CA ALA A 22 -32.07 -23.90 -14.02
C ALA A 22 -31.10 -23.70 -12.84
N THR A 23 -30.14 -24.60 -12.63
CA THR A 23 -29.10 -24.44 -11.59
C THR A 23 -28.07 -23.40 -11.97
N SER A 24 -27.77 -23.21 -13.26
CA SER A 24 -26.92 -22.08 -13.71
C SER A 24 -27.67 -20.74 -13.68
N ALA A 25 -28.98 -20.71 -13.99
CA ALA A 25 -29.81 -19.52 -13.84
C ALA A 25 -30.07 -19.15 -12.38
N LEU A 26 -30.19 -20.14 -11.47
CA LEU A 26 -30.32 -19.89 -10.02
C LEU A 26 -29.02 -19.42 -9.39
N ARG A 27 -27.85 -19.71 -9.98
CA ARG A 27 -26.58 -19.09 -9.56
C ARG A 27 -26.42 -17.63 -10.02
N LEU A 28 -27.16 -17.19 -11.04
CA LEU A 28 -27.11 -15.81 -11.54
C LEU A 28 -28.08 -14.85 -10.85
N SER A 29 -29.01 -15.31 -9.99
CA SER A 29 -30.03 -14.45 -9.37
C SER A 29 -29.83 -14.14 -7.88
N GLY A 30 -28.67 -14.45 -7.32
CA GLY A 30 -28.34 -14.18 -5.92
C GLY A 30 -26.97 -13.51 -5.76
N GLN A 31 -26.66 -12.44 -6.49
CA GLN A 31 -25.53 -11.62 -6.11
C GLN A 31 -25.87 -11.02 -4.74
N THR A 32 -25.22 -11.54 -3.70
CA THR A 32 -25.27 -10.97 -2.37
C THR A 32 -24.85 -9.52 -2.49
N ALA A 33 -25.74 -8.58 -2.18
CA ALA A 33 -25.40 -7.17 -2.19
C ALA A 33 -24.47 -6.90 -1.01
N TYR A 34 -23.18 -6.82 -1.26
CA TYR A 34 -22.18 -6.45 -0.26
C TYR A 34 -22.27 -4.97 0.05
N LYS A 35 -22.11 -4.63 1.32
CA LYS A 35 -22.23 -3.25 1.80
C LYS A 35 -21.14 -2.35 1.20
N GLY A 36 -21.55 -1.22 0.61
CA GLY A 36 -20.62 -0.24 0.04
C GLY A 36 -19.87 -0.71 -1.21
N VAL A 37 -20.28 -1.84 -1.81
CA VAL A 37 -19.64 -2.44 -2.97
C VAL A 37 -20.49 -2.19 -4.21
N LYS A 38 -19.88 -1.56 -5.22
CA LYS A 38 -20.48 -1.33 -6.54
C LYS A 38 -20.36 -2.57 -7.42
N THR A 39 -19.17 -3.15 -7.46
CA THR A 39 -18.86 -4.36 -8.21
C THR A 39 -18.21 -5.36 -7.25
N PRO A 40 -18.84 -6.52 -6.98
CA PRO A 40 -18.25 -7.55 -6.14
C PRO A 40 -16.96 -8.09 -6.78
N PRO A 41 -16.16 -8.91 -6.06
CA PRO A 41 -14.92 -9.43 -6.58
C PRO A 41 -15.08 -10.04 -7.97
N GLN A 42 -14.26 -9.60 -8.91
CA GLN A 42 -14.20 -10.06 -10.29
C GLN A 42 -12.80 -10.56 -10.59
N ASP A 43 -12.72 -11.71 -11.25
CA ASP A 43 -11.46 -12.24 -11.73
C ASP A 43 -10.98 -11.48 -12.97
N MET A 44 -9.68 -11.25 -13.02
CA MET A 44 -9.02 -10.78 -14.22
C MET A 44 -8.63 -12.00 -15.07
N THR A 45 -9.30 -12.16 -16.20
CA THR A 45 -9.02 -13.25 -17.12
C THR A 45 -8.32 -12.72 -18.37
N VAL A 46 -7.34 -13.47 -18.86
CA VAL A 46 -6.75 -13.26 -20.18
C VAL A 46 -7.23 -14.40 -21.08
N ASP A 47 -7.79 -14.08 -22.26
CA ASP A 47 -8.35 -15.02 -23.24
C ASP A 47 -9.42 -15.99 -22.69
N GLY A 48 -10.14 -15.57 -21.64
CA GLY A 48 -11.20 -16.36 -21.04
C GLY A 48 -10.73 -17.53 -20.18
N SER A 49 -9.43 -17.73 -20.01
CA SER A 49 -8.86 -18.73 -19.10
C SER A 49 -8.50 -18.10 -17.75
N ILE A 50 -8.87 -18.79 -16.66
CA ILE A 50 -8.51 -18.43 -15.28
C ILE A 50 -7.03 -18.80 -15.00
N GLU A 51 -6.37 -19.47 -15.91
CA GLU A 51 -4.98 -19.93 -15.77
C GLU A 51 -3.94 -18.79 -15.79
N THR A 52 -4.36 -17.57 -15.72
CA THR A 52 -3.46 -16.44 -15.70
C THR A 52 -2.85 -16.28 -14.33
N LYS A 53 -1.57 -16.54 -14.26
CA LYS A 53 -0.70 -16.21 -13.14
C LYS A 53 -0.57 -14.69 -13.07
N ALA A 54 -1.63 -14.03 -12.61
CA ALA A 54 -1.75 -12.58 -12.64
C ALA A 54 -1.17 -11.95 -11.38
N TYR A 55 0.06 -11.48 -11.49
CA TYR A 55 0.63 -10.57 -10.49
C TYR A 55 0.16 -9.15 -10.81
N VAL A 56 -0.82 -8.65 -10.09
CA VAL A 56 -1.23 -7.24 -10.21
C VAL A 56 -0.04 -6.34 -9.91
N ARG A 57 0.13 -5.30 -10.72
CA ARG A 57 1.23 -4.33 -10.61
C ARG A 57 0.74 -2.89 -10.48
N GLY A 58 -0.54 -2.64 -10.70
CA GLY A 58 -1.12 -1.33 -10.51
C GLY A 58 -2.53 -1.18 -11.06
N VAL A 59 -3.09 -0.02 -10.76
CA VAL A 59 -4.46 0.40 -11.12
C VAL A 59 -4.41 1.83 -11.62
N SER A 60 -5.10 2.13 -12.71
CA SER A 60 -5.21 3.51 -13.24
C SER A 60 -5.95 4.43 -12.25
N PRO A 61 -5.79 5.75 -12.36
CA PRO A 61 -6.38 6.71 -11.42
C PRO A 61 -7.87 6.54 -11.17
N SER A 62 -8.66 6.26 -12.19
CA SER A 62 -10.11 6.02 -12.09
C SER A 62 -10.47 4.56 -11.74
N GLY A 63 -9.50 3.66 -11.71
CA GLY A 63 -9.75 2.23 -11.53
C GLY A 63 -10.24 1.51 -12.78
N ARG A 64 -10.27 2.18 -13.94
CA ARG A 64 -10.72 1.57 -15.19
C ARG A 64 -9.74 0.51 -15.69
N TYR A 65 -8.45 0.81 -15.67
CA TYR A 65 -7.43 -0.12 -16.14
C TYR A 65 -6.65 -0.71 -14.97
N ILE A 66 -6.46 -2.02 -15.01
CA ILE A 66 -5.61 -2.75 -14.09
C ILE A 66 -4.53 -3.43 -14.91
N TRP A 67 -3.29 -3.27 -14.53
CA TRP A 67 -2.21 -3.97 -15.20
C TRP A 67 -1.57 -5.02 -14.31
N ALA A 68 -1.09 -6.05 -14.95
CA ALA A 68 -0.48 -7.18 -14.28
C ALA A 68 0.67 -7.75 -15.11
N ALA A 69 1.57 -8.43 -14.43
CA ALA A 69 2.65 -9.19 -15.04
C ALA A 69 2.33 -10.69 -14.99
N TYR A 70 2.79 -11.39 -16.00
CA TYR A 70 2.87 -12.84 -16.00
C TYR A 70 4.23 -13.26 -15.40
N TYR A 71 4.26 -14.41 -14.78
CA TYR A 71 5.40 -15.06 -14.13
C TYR A 71 6.79 -14.51 -14.57
N TYR A 72 7.55 -13.94 -13.60
CA TYR A 72 8.85 -13.31 -13.81
C TYR A 72 8.89 -12.20 -14.89
N ASN A 73 7.79 -11.44 -15.06
CA ASN A 73 7.69 -10.35 -16.03
C ASN A 73 7.96 -10.77 -17.50
N GLN A 74 7.78 -12.06 -17.86
CA GLN A 74 7.92 -12.52 -19.24
C GLN A 74 6.80 -12.00 -20.15
N ALA A 75 5.68 -11.61 -19.59
CA ALA A 75 4.60 -10.93 -20.27
C ALA A 75 3.90 -9.95 -19.34
N ALA A 76 3.34 -8.91 -19.93
CA ALA A 76 2.50 -7.94 -19.24
C ALA A 76 1.19 -7.76 -19.99
N TYR A 77 0.12 -7.41 -19.27
CA TYR A 77 -1.18 -7.17 -19.85
C TYR A 77 -1.95 -6.07 -19.12
N VAL A 78 -2.91 -5.46 -19.84
CA VAL A 78 -3.82 -4.46 -19.31
C VAL A 78 -5.24 -5.00 -19.43
N TYR A 79 -5.94 -5.00 -18.31
CA TYR A 79 -7.33 -5.40 -18.20
C TYR A 79 -8.21 -4.15 -18.06
N ASP A 80 -9.26 -4.06 -18.86
CA ASP A 80 -10.28 -3.00 -18.79
C ASP A 80 -11.46 -3.51 -17.94
N THR A 81 -11.69 -2.87 -16.78
CA THR A 81 -12.73 -3.24 -15.81
C THR A 81 -14.15 -2.97 -16.32
N GLU A 82 -14.33 -2.00 -17.25
CA GLU A 82 -15.60 -1.69 -17.88
C GLU A 82 -15.94 -2.72 -18.96
N LEU A 83 -14.97 -3.04 -19.83
CA LEU A 83 -15.13 -4.03 -20.87
C LEU A 83 -15.00 -5.48 -20.36
N LYS A 84 -14.49 -5.67 -19.14
CA LYS A 84 -14.23 -6.97 -18.50
C LYS A 84 -13.37 -7.89 -19.36
N LYS A 85 -12.32 -7.35 -19.95
CA LYS A 85 -11.40 -8.12 -20.82
C LYS A 85 -10.00 -7.52 -20.85
N CYS A 86 -9.03 -8.34 -21.22
CA CYS A 86 -7.69 -7.90 -21.58
C CYS A 86 -7.78 -7.10 -22.91
N ILE A 87 -7.22 -5.87 -22.90
CA ILE A 87 -7.22 -4.98 -24.06
C ILE A 87 -5.82 -4.80 -24.67
N TRP A 88 -4.80 -5.15 -23.94
CA TRP A 88 -3.42 -5.09 -24.40
C TRP A 88 -2.59 -6.16 -23.71
N GLN A 89 -1.73 -6.80 -24.49
CA GLN A 89 -0.79 -7.79 -24.00
C GLN A 89 0.51 -7.68 -24.76
N LYS A 90 1.63 -7.81 -24.07
CA LYS A 90 2.95 -7.88 -24.66
C LYS A 90 3.76 -8.99 -24.00
N SER A 91 4.32 -9.85 -24.81
CA SER A 91 5.29 -10.88 -24.40
C SER A 91 6.43 -10.89 -25.39
N ASP A 92 7.62 -11.13 -24.91
CA ASP A 92 8.82 -11.25 -25.74
C ASP A 92 9.71 -12.36 -25.16
N ALA A 93 9.90 -13.43 -25.94
CA ALA A 93 10.63 -14.60 -25.47
C ALA A 93 12.08 -14.22 -25.12
N GLY A 94 12.43 -14.41 -23.86
CA GLY A 94 13.75 -14.10 -23.34
C GLY A 94 13.96 -12.66 -22.88
N SER A 95 12.93 -11.81 -22.94
CA SER A 95 12.96 -10.43 -22.43
C SER A 95 12.02 -10.24 -21.24
N GLU A 96 12.40 -9.39 -20.31
CA GLU A 96 11.56 -8.94 -19.22
C GLU A 96 10.72 -7.74 -19.67
N ILE A 97 9.39 -7.79 -19.49
CA ILE A 97 8.46 -6.69 -19.77
C ILE A 97 7.88 -6.21 -18.44
N ASP A 98 8.30 -5.04 -17.99
CA ASP A 98 7.86 -4.43 -16.75
C ASP A 98 6.93 -3.24 -17.06
N LEU A 99 5.62 -3.45 -16.88
CA LEU A 99 4.61 -2.43 -17.10
C LEU A 99 4.56 -1.48 -15.91
N LYS A 100 4.91 -0.23 -16.14
CA LYS A 100 5.06 0.79 -15.10
C LYS A 100 3.77 1.54 -14.82
N TYR A 101 2.97 1.81 -15.86
CA TYR A 101 1.80 2.64 -15.70
C TYR A 101 0.81 2.52 -16.88
N VAL A 102 -0.48 2.72 -16.57
CA VAL A 102 -1.54 2.92 -17.56
C VAL A 102 -2.37 4.12 -17.13
N SER A 103 -2.52 5.12 -18.00
CA SER A 103 -3.40 6.29 -17.76
C SER A 103 -4.87 5.95 -17.97
N ASP A 104 -5.77 6.83 -17.52
CA ASP A 104 -7.21 6.67 -17.76
C ASP A 104 -7.61 6.81 -19.25
N GLU A 105 -6.77 7.46 -20.04
CA GLU A 105 -6.91 7.53 -21.49
C GLU A 105 -6.43 6.26 -22.19
N GLY A 106 -5.70 5.38 -21.48
CA GLY A 106 -5.13 4.16 -22.03
C GLY A 106 -3.73 4.33 -22.61
N ASP A 107 -3.03 5.41 -22.25
CA ASP A 107 -1.59 5.54 -22.54
C ASP A 107 -0.81 4.58 -21.64
N ILE A 108 0.20 3.90 -22.17
CA ILE A 108 0.94 2.84 -21.49
C ILE A 108 2.43 3.21 -21.40
N VAL A 109 3.03 3.02 -20.23
CA VAL A 109 4.48 3.13 -20.00
C VAL A 109 5.02 1.79 -19.54
N TYR A 110 6.00 1.24 -20.25
CA TYR A 110 6.64 -0.01 -19.88
C TYR A 110 8.15 0.02 -20.09
N GLN A 111 8.87 -0.85 -19.41
CA GLN A 111 10.30 -1.09 -19.60
C GLN A 111 10.53 -2.48 -20.16
N LYS A 112 11.49 -2.57 -21.09
CA LYS A 112 12.00 -3.82 -21.60
C LYS A 112 13.42 -4.03 -21.06
N ASP A 113 13.68 -5.22 -20.51
CA ASP A 113 14.99 -5.65 -19.99
C ASP A 113 15.63 -4.65 -19.01
N ARG A 114 14.82 -3.91 -18.28
CA ARG A 114 15.21 -2.86 -17.31
C ARG A 114 16.08 -1.75 -17.90
N THR A 115 16.25 -1.70 -19.21
CA THR A 115 17.17 -0.78 -19.88
C THR A 115 16.48 0.21 -20.80
N THR A 116 15.43 -0.22 -21.49
CA THR A 116 14.74 0.59 -22.50
C THR A 116 13.31 0.85 -22.06
N THR A 117 12.95 2.12 -21.98
CA THR A 117 11.59 2.57 -21.65
C THR A 117 10.82 2.89 -22.91
N PHE A 118 9.58 2.47 -22.96
CA PHE A 118 8.65 2.73 -24.05
C PHE A 118 7.39 3.41 -23.53
N PHE A 119 6.85 4.30 -24.34
CA PHE A 119 5.54 4.88 -24.20
C PHE A 119 4.67 4.48 -25.38
N ILE A 120 3.46 4.02 -25.12
CA ILE A 120 2.45 3.75 -26.14
C ILE A 120 1.29 4.69 -25.89
N SER A 121 0.96 5.54 -26.87
CA SER A 121 -0.23 6.36 -26.77
C SER A 121 -1.51 5.52 -26.94
N HIS A 122 -2.62 6.01 -26.43
CA HIS A 122 -3.94 5.39 -26.64
C HIS A 122 -4.29 5.19 -28.14
N SER A 123 -3.67 5.97 -29.02
CA SER A 123 -3.77 5.77 -30.48
C SER A 123 -2.90 4.62 -31.03
N GLY A 124 -2.13 3.95 -30.17
CA GLY A 124 -1.25 2.83 -30.54
C GLY A 124 0.12 3.21 -31.05
N LYS A 125 0.49 4.51 -31.06
CA LYS A 125 1.85 4.94 -31.44
C LYS A 125 2.81 4.58 -30.29
N GLU A 126 3.80 3.72 -30.57
CA GLU A 126 4.89 3.36 -29.65
C GLU A 126 6.12 4.23 -29.93
N ILE A 127 6.74 4.77 -28.88
CA ILE A 127 7.97 5.53 -28.93
C ILE A 127 8.93 5.06 -27.83
N ALA A 128 10.22 4.97 -28.16
CA ALA A 128 11.27 4.69 -27.17
C ALA A 128 11.70 6.00 -26.50
N ILE A 129 11.84 5.97 -25.19
CA ILE A 129 12.37 7.08 -24.40
C ILE A 129 13.86 6.80 -24.17
N THR A 130 14.70 7.65 -24.74
CA THR A 130 16.15 7.46 -24.72
C THR A 130 16.85 8.56 -23.93
N SER A 131 17.93 8.20 -23.25
CA SER A 131 18.76 9.18 -22.54
C SER A 131 19.44 10.14 -23.51
N PRO A 132 19.46 11.44 -23.21
CA PRO A 132 20.25 12.41 -23.96
C PRO A 132 21.74 12.35 -23.63
N ASP A 133 22.13 11.64 -22.56
CA ASP A 133 23.52 11.53 -22.10
C ASP A 133 24.05 10.10 -22.35
N SER A 134 25.01 9.98 -23.26
CA SER A 134 25.62 8.69 -23.61
C SER A 134 26.39 8.01 -22.47
N ASN A 135 26.78 8.75 -21.42
CA ASN A 135 27.43 8.19 -20.24
C ASN A 135 26.40 7.52 -19.31
N TYR A 136 25.12 7.86 -19.45
CA TYR A 136 24.00 7.34 -18.66
C TYR A 136 22.90 6.82 -19.57
N PRO A 137 23.16 5.80 -20.40
CA PRO A 137 22.23 5.36 -21.43
C PRO A 137 20.99 4.64 -20.89
N VAL A 138 21.06 4.11 -19.67
CA VAL A 138 19.97 3.35 -19.06
C VAL A 138 18.99 4.28 -18.38
N ILE A 139 17.71 4.17 -18.76
CA ILE A 139 16.60 4.92 -18.15
C ILE A 139 15.74 3.98 -17.32
N GLU A 140 15.63 4.26 -16.02
CA GLU A 140 14.72 3.59 -15.10
C GLU A 140 13.59 4.55 -14.71
N ILE A 141 12.35 4.22 -15.04
CA ILE A 141 11.18 5.00 -14.64
C ILE A 141 10.73 4.56 -13.24
N THR A 142 10.54 5.53 -12.35
CA THR A 142 10.10 5.32 -10.96
C THR A 142 8.76 6.00 -10.67
N GLY A 143 8.30 6.92 -11.52
CA GLY A 143 7.01 7.58 -11.37
C GLY A 143 6.46 8.12 -12.68
N VAL A 144 5.13 8.14 -12.79
CA VAL A 144 4.39 8.63 -13.95
C VAL A 144 3.24 9.48 -13.45
N SER A 145 3.03 10.66 -14.05
CA SER A 145 1.88 11.52 -13.75
C SER A 145 0.56 10.89 -14.22
N GLN A 146 -0.53 11.30 -13.64
CA GLN A 146 -1.87 10.78 -13.93
C GLN A 146 -2.21 10.73 -15.42
N ARG A 147 -1.76 11.73 -16.20
CA ARG A 147 -2.00 11.82 -17.65
C ARG A 147 -0.91 11.17 -18.49
N ALA A 148 0.09 10.56 -17.87
CA ALA A 148 1.28 10.08 -18.56
C ALA A 148 1.97 11.14 -19.44
N ASP A 149 1.82 12.42 -19.09
CA ASP A 149 2.45 13.56 -19.76
C ASP A 149 3.79 13.94 -19.10
N ARG A 150 4.05 13.41 -17.91
CA ARG A 150 5.30 13.59 -17.17
C ARG A 150 5.76 12.27 -16.57
N LEU A 151 7.03 11.97 -16.77
CA LEU A 151 7.69 10.80 -16.21
C LEU A 151 8.86 11.26 -15.36
N VAL A 152 9.18 10.49 -14.33
CA VAL A 152 10.40 10.70 -13.55
C VAL A 152 11.15 9.39 -13.40
N GLY A 153 12.45 9.51 -13.24
CA GLY A 153 13.28 8.32 -13.11
C GLY A 153 14.74 8.67 -12.92
N ASN A 154 15.55 7.66 -13.13
CA ASN A 154 16.98 7.73 -12.92
C ASN A 154 17.72 7.32 -14.20
N MET A 155 18.61 8.15 -14.65
CA MET A 155 19.59 7.78 -15.67
C MET A 155 20.78 7.09 -14.99
N LYS A 156 21.18 5.94 -15.50
CA LYS A 156 22.24 5.09 -14.94
C LYS A 156 23.32 4.81 -15.98
N PRO A 157 24.57 4.62 -15.55
CA PRO A 157 25.63 4.09 -16.41
C PRO A 157 25.26 2.70 -16.94
N GLN A 158 25.88 2.29 -18.06
CA GLN A 158 25.73 0.94 -18.59
C GLN A 158 26.33 -0.13 -17.67
N ASP A 159 27.41 0.22 -16.98
CA ASP A 159 28.06 -0.65 -16.01
C ASP A 159 27.26 -0.63 -14.67
N PRO A 160 26.66 -1.75 -14.27
CA PRO A 160 25.86 -1.82 -13.04
C PRO A 160 26.68 -1.66 -11.75
N LEU A 161 28.02 -1.75 -11.83
CA LEU A 161 28.91 -1.53 -10.68
C LEU A 161 29.12 -0.03 -10.41
N GLN A 162 28.87 0.83 -11.39
CA GLN A 162 28.91 2.27 -11.21
C GLN A 162 27.63 2.73 -10.53
N ARG A 163 27.78 3.34 -9.36
CA ARG A 163 26.65 3.80 -8.50
C ARG A 163 26.19 5.22 -8.79
N ASP A 164 26.87 5.93 -9.69
CA ASP A 164 26.48 7.29 -10.09
C ASP A 164 25.12 7.25 -10.79
N VAL A 165 24.15 7.94 -10.22
CA VAL A 165 22.76 7.96 -10.68
C VAL A 165 22.33 9.41 -10.85
N ARG A 166 21.68 9.73 -11.97
CA ARG A 166 21.19 11.08 -12.28
C ARG A 166 19.67 11.10 -12.34
N PRO A 167 19.00 11.71 -11.34
CA PRO A 167 17.57 11.84 -11.36
C PRO A 167 17.13 12.80 -12.48
N PHE A 168 15.99 12.51 -13.09
CA PHE A 168 15.47 13.32 -14.19
C PHE A 168 13.95 13.46 -14.13
N VAL A 169 13.44 14.49 -14.81
CA VAL A 169 12.06 14.63 -15.25
C VAL A 169 12.01 14.59 -16.77
N ALA A 170 11.03 13.88 -17.34
CA ALA A 170 10.76 13.84 -18.77
C ALA A 170 9.34 14.37 -19.01
N ASN A 171 9.20 15.40 -19.81
CA ASN A 171 7.91 16.00 -20.17
C ASN A 171 7.55 15.68 -21.60
N ARG A 172 6.29 15.31 -21.84
CA ARG A 172 5.76 15.05 -23.17
C ARG A 172 5.72 16.34 -23.97
N THR A 173 6.32 16.33 -25.16
CA THR A 173 6.31 17.47 -26.07
C THR A 173 5.02 17.53 -26.90
N ALA A 174 4.78 18.64 -27.57
CA ALA A 174 3.65 18.77 -28.50
C ALA A 174 3.71 17.76 -29.68
N GLN A 175 4.89 17.25 -30.01
CA GLN A 175 5.10 16.22 -31.04
C GLN A 175 4.80 14.81 -30.51
N GLY A 176 4.62 14.68 -29.19
CA GLY A 176 4.34 13.43 -28.49
C GLY A 176 5.55 12.66 -28.01
N ASP A 177 6.76 13.15 -28.27
CA ASP A 177 8.02 12.63 -27.73
C ASP A 177 8.26 13.15 -26.31
N PHE A 178 9.30 12.64 -25.62
CA PHE A 178 9.65 13.09 -24.27
C PHE A 178 10.95 13.87 -24.25
N ALA A 179 10.93 15.07 -23.65
CA ALA A 179 12.12 15.87 -23.38
C ALA A 179 12.60 15.61 -21.95
N ILE A 180 13.81 15.05 -21.82
CA ILE A 180 14.42 14.71 -20.53
C ILE A 180 15.27 15.88 -20.04
N THR A 181 15.05 16.26 -18.77
CA THR A 181 15.83 17.29 -18.06
C THR A 181 16.32 16.72 -16.73
N PRO A 182 17.64 16.78 -16.43
CA PRO A 182 18.17 16.41 -15.13
C PRO A 182 17.59 17.27 -14.02
N LEU A 183 17.37 16.65 -12.86
CA LEU A 183 16.94 17.36 -11.65
C LEU A 183 18.14 17.94 -10.89
N PRO A 184 18.00 19.10 -10.22
CA PRO A 184 19.04 19.64 -9.36
C PRO A 184 19.32 18.67 -8.19
N ILE A 185 20.61 18.47 -7.89
CA ILE A 185 21.05 17.58 -6.82
C ILE A 185 21.74 18.37 -5.70
N PRO A 186 21.70 17.88 -4.44
CA PRO A 186 22.40 18.50 -3.34
C PRO A 186 23.91 18.55 -3.56
N ALA A 187 24.54 19.61 -3.06
CA ALA A 187 26.00 19.75 -3.10
C ALA A 187 26.71 18.93 -2.03
N GLU A 188 26.01 18.62 -0.93
CA GLU A 188 26.53 17.84 0.19
C GLU A 188 25.55 16.74 0.61
N ASP A 189 26.08 15.66 1.18
CA ASP A 189 25.29 14.54 1.71
C ASP A 189 24.67 14.84 3.08
N ALA A 190 24.06 13.84 3.69
CA ALA A 190 23.40 13.96 4.98
C ALA A 190 24.38 14.32 6.11
N LEU A 191 25.64 13.97 6.00
CA LEU A 191 26.66 14.19 7.01
C LEU A 191 27.63 15.34 6.65
N GLY A 192 27.42 16.01 5.50
CA GLY A 192 28.25 17.14 5.04
C GLY A 192 29.37 16.72 4.10
N GLY A 193 29.38 15.48 3.61
CA GLY A 193 30.29 15.00 2.60
C GLY A 193 29.77 15.24 1.17
N LYS A 194 30.54 14.79 0.19
CA LYS A 194 30.12 14.80 -1.21
C LYS A 194 29.08 13.69 -1.44
N PRO A 195 27.92 14.00 -2.05
CA PRO A 195 26.93 12.97 -2.34
C PRO A 195 27.47 12.02 -3.40
N GLU A 196 27.26 10.72 -3.22
CA GLU A 196 27.65 9.69 -4.18
C GLU A 196 26.50 9.27 -5.08
N GLY A 197 25.27 9.64 -4.71
CA GLY A 197 24.10 9.40 -5.55
C GLY A 197 22.87 10.09 -5.01
N THR A 198 22.04 10.57 -5.93
CA THR A 198 20.72 11.09 -5.63
C THR A 198 19.76 10.45 -6.61
N SER A 199 18.68 9.85 -6.10
CA SER A 199 17.69 9.16 -6.94
C SER A 199 16.29 9.67 -6.66
N VAL A 200 15.45 9.76 -7.71
CA VAL A 200 14.01 9.95 -7.57
C VAL A 200 13.33 8.60 -7.39
N LEU A 201 12.35 8.53 -6.51
CA LEU A 201 11.66 7.30 -6.13
C LEU A 201 10.17 7.32 -6.48
N ALA A 202 9.52 8.50 -6.43
CA ALA A 202 8.10 8.62 -6.68
C ALA A 202 7.74 9.99 -7.27
N LEU A 203 6.60 10.04 -7.97
CA LEU A 203 5.99 11.25 -8.54
C LEU A 203 4.55 11.35 -8.06
N SER A 204 4.13 12.54 -7.64
CA SER A 204 2.72 12.80 -7.35
C SER A 204 1.86 12.67 -8.61
N PRO A 205 0.57 12.31 -8.49
CA PRO A 205 -0.33 12.13 -9.62
C PRO A 205 -0.48 13.37 -10.50
N ASP A 206 -0.45 14.55 -9.90
CA ASP A 206 -0.48 15.83 -10.62
C ASP A 206 0.85 16.16 -11.33
N GLY A 207 1.88 15.35 -11.08
CA GLY A 207 3.20 15.53 -11.68
C GLY A 207 4.02 16.68 -11.08
N MET A 208 3.58 17.31 -9.98
CA MET A 208 4.21 18.54 -9.45
C MET A 208 5.18 18.29 -8.30
N THR A 209 5.04 17.18 -7.58
CA THR A 209 5.90 16.84 -6.46
C THR A 209 6.64 15.53 -6.72
N LEU A 210 7.95 15.58 -6.64
CA LEU A 210 8.83 14.42 -6.79
C LEU A 210 9.48 14.12 -5.44
N ILE A 211 9.55 12.86 -5.10
CA ILE A 211 10.23 12.40 -3.90
C ILE A 211 11.36 11.48 -4.28
N GLY A 212 12.47 11.64 -3.62
CA GLY A 212 13.64 10.83 -3.79
C GLY A 212 14.45 10.70 -2.52
N ARG A 213 15.61 10.14 -2.70
CA ARG A 213 16.60 10.03 -1.62
C ARG A 213 17.97 10.47 -2.11
N GLN A 214 18.72 11.04 -1.21
CA GLN A 214 20.14 11.20 -1.35
C GLN A 214 20.83 9.97 -0.77
N VAL A 215 21.66 9.32 -1.56
CA VAL A 215 22.40 8.13 -1.16
C VAL A 215 23.87 8.48 -1.01
N ASN A 216 24.47 7.99 0.06
CA ASN A 216 25.89 7.94 0.20
C ASN A 216 26.31 6.46 0.22
N SER A 217 27.31 6.07 -0.57
CA SER A 217 27.72 4.66 -0.70
C SER A 217 28.30 4.09 0.59
N ASP A 218 28.92 4.93 1.39
CA ASP A 218 29.68 4.53 2.57
C ASP A 218 28.95 4.83 3.90
N SER A 219 27.84 5.58 3.85
CA SER A 219 27.06 5.86 5.04
C SER A 219 25.60 5.41 4.86
N TYR A 220 25.10 4.72 5.85
CA TYR A 220 23.71 4.29 5.96
C TYR A 220 22.80 5.41 6.47
N TYR A 221 23.03 6.66 6.04
CA TYR A 221 22.33 7.85 6.53
C TYR A 221 21.74 8.69 5.40
N PRO A 222 20.87 8.09 4.54
CA PRO A 222 20.24 8.83 3.46
C PRO A 222 19.26 9.87 4.01
N ARG A 223 18.96 10.86 3.19
CA ARG A 223 17.86 11.81 3.42
C ARG A 223 16.77 11.58 2.41
N LEU A 224 15.54 11.88 2.81
CA LEU A 224 14.50 12.16 1.83
C LEU A 224 14.78 13.50 1.15
N ILE A 225 14.55 13.56 -0.14
CA ILE A 225 14.67 14.77 -0.93
C ILE A 225 13.36 14.99 -1.71
N GLN A 226 12.92 16.23 -1.76
CA GLN A 226 11.73 16.63 -2.50
C GLN A 226 12.08 17.70 -3.53
N TRP A 227 11.62 17.51 -4.74
CA TRP A 227 11.58 18.55 -5.77
C TRP A 227 10.13 18.96 -5.97
N THR A 228 9.92 20.26 -6.19
CA THR A 228 8.62 20.80 -6.57
C THR A 228 8.76 21.48 -7.92
N ILE A 229 7.90 21.12 -8.84
CA ILE A 229 7.80 21.78 -10.14
C ILE A 229 6.68 22.82 -10.01
N PRO A 230 6.97 24.12 -10.14
CA PRO A 230 5.93 25.14 -10.06
C PRO A 230 4.86 24.97 -11.13
N GLU A 231 3.64 25.43 -10.87
CA GLU A 231 2.55 25.39 -11.83
C GLU A 231 2.93 26.16 -13.11
N GLY A 232 2.72 25.53 -14.27
CA GLY A 232 3.09 26.06 -15.57
C GLY A 232 4.56 25.85 -15.97
N GLU A 233 5.40 25.36 -15.06
CA GLU A 233 6.79 25.06 -15.34
C GLU A 233 6.99 23.58 -15.74
N LEU A 234 8.08 23.31 -16.44
CA LEU A 234 8.42 21.97 -16.90
C LEU A 234 9.44 21.26 -16.00
N VAL A 235 10.17 22.00 -15.18
CA VAL A 235 11.30 21.49 -14.39
C VAL A 235 11.34 22.11 -13.00
N ALA A 236 11.90 21.36 -12.03
CA ALA A 236 12.21 21.88 -10.71
C ALA A 236 13.48 22.73 -10.77
N THR A 237 13.48 23.87 -10.10
CA THR A 237 14.63 24.78 -10.00
C THR A 237 15.45 24.59 -8.74
N GLY A 238 14.96 23.76 -7.81
CA GLY A 238 15.61 23.49 -6.52
C GLY A 238 15.02 22.26 -5.84
N TYR A 239 15.47 22.02 -4.63
CA TYR A 239 15.03 20.90 -3.79
C TYR A 239 14.87 21.32 -2.34
N THR A 240 14.17 20.49 -1.56
CA THR A 240 14.07 20.56 -0.11
C THR A 240 14.38 19.20 0.51
N PHE A 241 14.63 19.16 1.82
CA PHE A 241 14.78 17.91 2.56
C PHE A 241 13.60 17.75 3.52
N PRO A 242 12.47 17.19 3.06
CA PRO A 242 11.33 16.95 3.94
C PRO A 242 11.62 15.80 4.90
N GLY A 243 11.08 15.90 6.10
CA GLY A 243 11.20 14.80 7.06
C GLY A 243 12.60 14.55 7.59
N GLU A 244 13.53 15.48 7.47
CA GLU A 244 14.89 15.34 7.99
C GLU A 244 14.90 15.02 9.49
N SER A 245 13.94 15.59 10.25
CA SER A 245 13.70 15.28 11.66
C SER A 245 13.28 13.84 11.96
N LEU A 246 12.84 13.07 10.97
CA LEU A 246 12.57 11.63 11.13
C LEU A 246 13.87 10.84 11.36
N PHE A 247 14.95 11.29 10.74
CA PHE A 247 16.20 10.55 10.65
C PHE A 247 17.30 11.16 11.54
N PHE A 248 17.21 12.48 11.83
CA PHE A 248 18.27 13.22 12.51
C PHE A 248 17.77 14.02 13.71
N ASN A 249 18.65 14.18 14.70
CA ASN A 249 18.46 15.06 15.83
C ASN A 249 18.93 16.47 15.44
N LEU A 250 18.02 17.26 14.87
CA LEU A 250 18.34 18.59 14.30
C LEU A 250 18.79 19.62 15.34
N ASP A 251 18.60 19.35 16.64
CA ASP A 251 19.12 20.14 17.75
C ASP A 251 20.61 19.86 18.04
N LYS A 252 21.19 18.84 17.45
CA LYS A 252 22.60 18.47 17.60
C LYS A 252 23.44 19.05 16.47
N LYS A 253 24.72 19.21 16.73
CA LYS A 253 25.66 19.66 15.71
C LYS A 253 25.79 18.57 14.64
N LYS A 254 25.55 18.96 13.38
CA LYS A 254 25.76 18.09 12.22
C LYS A 254 27.25 17.70 12.15
N PRO A 255 27.61 16.42 12.03
CA PRO A 255 28.96 15.98 11.77
C PRO A 255 29.46 16.55 10.44
N GLY A 256 30.77 16.79 10.34
CA GLY A 256 31.40 17.07 9.05
C GLY A 256 31.53 15.81 8.18
N ALA A 257 32.22 15.94 7.05
CA ALA A 257 32.57 14.81 6.21
C ALA A 257 33.37 13.74 6.98
N GLN A 258 33.19 12.48 6.59
CA GLN A 258 33.95 11.37 7.16
C GLN A 258 35.45 11.58 6.93
N PRO A 259 36.28 11.44 7.98
CA PRO A 259 37.73 11.51 7.83
C PRO A 259 38.25 10.39 6.92
N LYS A 260 39.03 10.73 5.92
CA LYS A 260 39.67 9.75 5.02
C LYS A 260 41.10 9.50 5.46
N SER A 261 41.55 8.27 5.41
CA SER A 261 42.93 7.91 5.79
C SER A 261 43.99 8.65 4.97
N GLU A 262 43.67 8.97 3.72
CA GLU A 262 44.55 9.71 2.79
C GLU A 262 44.82 11.19 3.22
N ASP A 263 43.96 11.76 4.08
CA ASP A 263 44.07 13.13 4.60
C ASP A 263 44.99 13.23 5.82
N TYR A 264 45.50 12.10 6.33
CA TYR A 264 46.30 12.03 7.55
C TYR A 264 47.66 11.39 7.27
N SER A 265 48.68 11.91 7.93
CA SER A 265 50.04 11.36 7.82
C SER A 265 50.33 10.21 8.78
N ASP A 266 49.49 10.03 9.80
CA ASP A 266 49.60 9.03 10.86
C ASP A 266 48.28 8.30 11.02
N GLU A 267 48.32 6.96 11.01
CA GLU A 267 47.17 6.09 11.19
C GLU A 267 46.47 6.31 12.52
N GLN A 268 47.21 6.55 13.62
CA GLN A 268 46.62 6.82 14.93
C GLN A 268 45.91 8.18 14.99
N GLU A 269 46.36 9.16 14.20
CA GLU A 269 45.69 10.45 14.09
C GLU A 269 44.36 10.30 13.32
N TRP A 270 44.37 9.52 12.23
CA TRP A 270 43.17 9.20 11.51
C TRP A 270 42.18 8.42 12.36
N GLU A 271 42.61 7.37 13.07
CA GLU A 271 41.73 6.59 13.97
C GLU A 271 41.04 7.49 14.99
N ARG A 272 41.80 8.41 15.65
CA ARG A 272 41.18 9.35 16.60
C ARG A 272 40.19 10.30 15.98
N ALA A 273 40.46 10.78 14.77
CA ALA A 273 39.54 11.63 14.03
C ALA A 273 38.29 10.88 13.59
N TYR A 274 38.46 9.62 13.19
CA TYR A 274 37.34 8.73 12.80
C TYR A 274 36.44 8.40 13.99
N ASP A 275 37.00 8.01 15.13
CA ASP A 275 36.27 7.77 16.38
C ASP A 275 35.46 8.98 16.85
N ALA A 276 36.07 10.18 16.75
CA ALA A 276 35.40 11.42 17.10
C ALA A 276 34.23 11.72 16.14
N TRP A 277 34.42 11.47 14.84
CA TRP A 277 33.38 11.61 13.83
C TRP A 277 32.27 10.61 14.04
N GLU A 278 32.58 9.32 14.24
CA GLU A 278 31.59 8.27 14.50
C GLU A 278 30.71 8.60 15.72
N LYS A 279 31.33 9.07 16.80
CA LYS A 279 30.61 9.53 18.01
C LYS A 279 29.69 10.72 17.71
N ALA A 280 30.11 11.65 16.87
CA ALA A 280 29.27 12.76 16.44
C ALA A 280 28.10 12.30 15.58
N VAL A 281 28.33 11.33 14.66
CA VAL A 281 27.29 10.70 13.84
C VAL A 281 26.27 10.00 14.72
N LEU A 282 26.69 9.15 15.65
CA LEU A 282 25.80 8.43 16.57
C LEU A 282 24.98 9.39 17.47
N THR A 283 25.47 10.61 17.68
CA THR A 283 24.74 11.65 18.43
C THR A 283 23.73 12.38 17.54
N TYR A 284 24.08 12.62 16.29
CA TYR A 284 23.26 13.35 15.33
C TYR A 284 22.16 12.49 14.74
N CYS A 285 22.44 11.24 14.40
CA CYS A 285 21.46 10.34 13.83
C CYS A 285 20.51 9.80 14.90
N LYS A 286 19.23 9.72 14.56
CA LYS A 286 18.25 9.01 15.38
C LYS A 286 18.49 7.52 15.30
N LYS A 287 18.28 6.83 16.41
CA LYS A 287 18.22 5.37 16.44
C LYS A 287 16.77 4.92 16.34
N PRO A 288 16.49 3.87 15.57
CA PRO A 288 17.40 3.13 14.71
C PRO A 288 17.85 3.96 13.49
N MET A 289 19.00 3.63 12.92
CA MET A 289 19.49 4.24 11.68
C MET A 289 18.63 3.77 10.52
N LEU A 290 17.99 4.68 9.82
CA LEU A 290 16.94 4.36 8.87
C LEU A 290 17.35 4.77 7.45
N ASP A 291 17.24 3.84 6.53
CA ASP A 291 17.44 4.08 5.09
C ASP A 291 16.08 4.12 4.40
N PRO A 292 15.57 5.28 3.93
CA PRO A 292 14.33 5.32 3.17
C PRO A 292 14.48 4.57 1.87
N THR A 293 13.74 3.48 1.75
CA THR A 293 13.66 2.65 0.55
C THR A 293 12.22 2.56 0.10
N ARG A 294 11.96 2.19 -1.16
CA ARG A 294 10.62 1.89 -1.65
C ARG A 294 9.60 2.97 -1.29
N CYS A 295 9.76 4.16 -1.87
CA CYS A 295 8.77 5.23 -1.69
C CYS A 295 7.59 5.06 -2.64
N TYR A 296 6.40 5.28 -2.10
CA TYR A 296 5.14 5.30 -2.83
C TYR A 296 4.42 6.62 -2.54
N TYR A 297 3.65 7.08 -3.50
CA TYR A 297 2.80 8.25 -3.30
C TYR A 297 1.35 7.79 -3.17
N SER A 298 0.73 8.13 -2.05
CA SER A 298 -0.70 7.88 -1.84
C SER A 298 -1.50 9.13 -2.21
N PRO A 299 -2.15 9.14 -3.38
CA PRO A 299 -2.76 10.36 -3.89
C PRO A 299 -3.96 10.83 -3.08
N SER A 300 -4.79 9.93 -2.60
CA SER A 300 -5.99 10.25 -1.84
C SER A 300 -5.66 10.93 -0.51
N THR A 301 -4.56 10.56 0.13
CA THR A 301 -4.16 11.07 1.44
C THR A 301 -3.06 12.14 1.38
N GLN A 302 -2.48 12.41 0.22
CA GLN A 302 -1.28 13.24 0.03
C GLN A 302 -0.11 12.83 0.95
N ARG A 303 0.05 11.53 1.15
CA ARG A 303 1.14 10.96 1.92
C ARG A 303 2.16 10.30 1.03
N ILE A 304 3.40 10.44 1.43
CA ILE A 304 4.49 9.64 0.92
C ILE A 304 4.64 8.48 1.89
N LEU A 305 4.56 7.27 1.37
CA LEU A 305 4.77 6.03 2.09
C LEU A 305 6.16 5.52 1.76
N PHE A 306 6.86 5.02 2.74
CA PHE A 306 8.19 4.46 2.52
C PHE A 306 8.46 3.31 3.49
N ALA A 307 9.33 2.41 3.08
CA ALA A 307 9.98 1.49 4.00
C ALA A 307 11.33 2.10 4.41
N THR A 308 11.65 2.00 5.68
CA THR A 308 13.00 2.28 6.18
C THR A 308 13.68 0.97 6.51
N ARG A 309 14.99 0.92 6.30
CA ARG A 309 15.80 -0.25 6.58
C ARG A 309 16.69 0.04 7.79
N GLN A 310 16.62 -0.81 8.78
CA GLN A 310 17.54 -0.82 9.91
C GLN A 310 18.49 -2.00 9.81
N LEU A 311 19.75 -1.77 10.09
CA LEU A 311 20.73 -2.84 10.30
C LEU A 311 20.68 -3.26 11.76
N VAL A 312 20.40 -4.52 12.00
CA VAL A 312 20.34 -5.12 13.33
C VAL A 312 21.40 -6.22 13.39
N LEU A 313 22.22 -6.19 14.43
CA LEU A 313 23.16 -7.28 14.70
C LEU A 313 22.37 -8.44 15.33
N ASP A 314 22.26 -9.54 14.61
CA ASP A 314 21.76 -10.79 15.19
C ASP A 314 22.78 -11.28 16.23
N GLN A 315 22.38 -11.30 17.48
CA GLN A 315 23.24 -11.69 18.60
C GLN A 315 23.57 -13.19 18.62
N GLU A 316 22.77 -14.03 17.97
CA GLU A 316 22.99 -15.48 17.95
C GLU A 316 23.97 -15.87 16.84
N SER A 317 23.81 -15.32 15.64
CA SER A 317 24.66 -15.64 14.48
C SER A 317 25.84 -14.70 14.30
N GLY A 318 25.81 -13.51 14.93
CA GLY A 318 26.76 -12.43 14.67
C GLY A 318 26.60 -11.80 13.27
N ALA A 319 25.56 -12.16 12.53
CA ALA A 319 25.27 -11.61 11.24
C ALA A 319 24.58 -10.24 11.37
N ILE A 320 24.80 -9.37 10.39
CA ILE A 320 24.04 -8.12 10.28
C ILE A 320 22.79 -8.42 9.45
N ASP A 321 21.65 -8.33 10.09
CA ASP A 321 20.36 -8.48 9.43
C ASP A 321 19.76 -7.11 9.09
N GLN A 322 18.80 -7.08 8.15
CA GLN A 322 18.12 -5.87 7.70
C GLN A 322 16.65 -5.96 8.03
N VAL A 323 16.21 -5.16 8.98
CA VAL A 323 14.80 -5.09 9.36
C VAL A 323 14.15 -3.89 8.67
N LEU A 324 13.02 -4.14 8.00
CA LEU A 324 12.21 -3.10 7.37
C LEU A 324 11.18 -2.57 8.36
N MET A 325 10.91 -1.27 8.30
CA MET A 325 9.86 -0.62 9.09
C MET A 325 9.06 0.31 8.19
N PRO A 326 7.73 0.30 8.29
CA PRO A 326 6.89 1.21 7.53
C PRO A 326 7.01 2.63 8.06
N GLY A 327 6.94 3.59 7.16
CA GLY A 327 6.92 5.00 7.51
C GLY A 327 6.06 5.82 6.55
N TYR A 328 5.70 7.00 6.97
CA TYR A 328 4.97 7.95 6.13
C TYR A 328 5.42 9.39 6.39
N TRP A 329 5.22 10.23 5.38
CA TRP A 329 5.36 11.68 5.45
C TRP A 329 4.11 12.32 4.88
N ASP A 330 3.38 13.10 5.68
CA ASP A 330 2.19 13.83 5.27
C ASP A 330 2.60 15.18 4.67
N LEU A 331 2.33 15.38 3.38
CA LEU A 331 2.70 16.60 2.67
C LEU A 331 1.89 17.83 3.09
N ARG A 332 0.68 17.64 3.60
CA ARG A 332 -0.16 18.75 4.09
C ARG A 332 0.28 19.21 5.46
N GLU A 333 0.46 18.24 6.35
CA GLU A 333 0.79 18.51 7.75
C GLU A 333 2.29 18.72 7.96
N GLN A 334 3.13 18.46 6.93
CA GLN A 334 4.60 18.52 6.98
C GLN A 334 5.16 17.77 8.18
N ARG A 335 4.59 16.62 8.46
CA ARG A 335 5.02 15.73 9.53
C ARG A 335 4.92 14.27 9.09
N GLY A 336 5.67 13.43 9.77
CA GLY A 336 5.64 12.00 9.50
C GLY A 336 6.16 11.20 10.67
N GLU A 337 6.13 9.89 10.49
CA GLU A 337 6.54 8.95 11.50
C GLU A 337 7.13 7.70 10.85
N VAL A 338 8.10 7.10 11.53
CA VAL A 338 8.55 5.73 11.26
C VAL A 338 7.96 4.84 12.34
N LEU A 339 7.18 3.86 11.93
CA LEU A 339 6.44 3.00 12.84
C LEU A 339 7.34 1.84 13.32
N THR A 340 8.31 2.16 14.17
CA THR A 340 9.34 1.22 14.65
C THR A 340 8.80 0.00 15.39
N LYS A 341 7.58 0.05 15.88
CA LYS A 341 6.88 -1.08 16.51
C LYS A 341 6.50 -2.18 15.51
N TYR A 342 6.43 -1.85 14.23
CA TYR A 342 6.00 -2.75 13.17
C TYR A 342 7.19 -3.14 12.29
N GLU A 343 8.13 -3.87 12.90
CA GLU A 343 9.29 -4.46 12.21
C GLU A 343 8.84 -5.55 11.23
N GLY A 344 9.53 -5.66 10.10
CA GLY A 344 9.21 -6.63 9.04
C GLY A 344 8.12 -6.17 8.06
N TYR A 345 7.58 -4.95 8.22
CA TYR A 345 6.49 -4.43 7.38
C TYR A 345 6.95 -3.32 6.44
N THR A 346 6.34 -3.30 5.25
CA THR A 346 6.47 -2.21 4.26
C THR A 346 5.11 -1.59 3.99
N ALA A 347 4.98 -0.26 4.18
CA ALA A 347 3.78 0.47 3.80
C ALA A 347 3.67 0.58 2.28
N THR A 348 2.52 0.20 1.72
CA THR A 348 2.26 0.19 0.27
C THR A 348 1.19 1.17 -0.15
N GLU A 349 0.16 1.34 0.68
CA GLU A 349 -0.98 2.22 0.40
C GLU A 349 -1.43 2.91 1.70
N ALA A 350 -2.11 4.05 1.57
CA ALA A 350 -2.82 4.69 2.67
C ALA A 350 -4.31 4.80 2.37
N LEU A 351 -5.13 4.62 3.39
CA LEU A 351 -6.58 4.75 3.30
C LEU A 351 -7.02 6.15 3.72
N ASP A 352 -8.22 6.55 3.33
CA ASP A 352 -8.78 7.87 3.64
C ASP A 352 -8.86 8.18 5.14
N ASP A 353 -9.02 7.17 6.00
CA ASP A 353 -9.01 7.32 7.45
C ASP A 353 -7.60 7.52 8.04
N GLY A 354 -6.59 7.48 7.19
CA GLY A 354 -5.19 7.67 7.55
C GLY A 354 -4.49 6.41 8.03
N SER A 355 -5.14 5.26 7.99
CA SER A 355 -4.47 3.97 8.20
C SER A 355 -3.62 3.59 6.99
N LEU A 356 -2.63 2.73 7.22
CA LEU A 356 -1.71 2.25 6.20
C LEU A 356 -2.01 0.78 5.88
N LEU A 357 -1.93 0.42 4.61
CA LEU A 357 -1.82 -0.98 4.21
C LEU A 357 -0.35 -1.34 4.15
N CYS A 358 0.01 -2.37 4.87
CA CYS A 358 1.38 -2.83 5.02
C CYS A 358 1.49 -4.30 4.65
N ILE A 359 2.58 -4.65 3.99
CA ILE A 359 2.93 -6.03 3.67
C ILE A 359 4.01 -6.51 4.63
N GLU A 360 3.84 -7.70 5.17
CA GLU A 360 4.87 -8.42 5.94
C GLU A 360 5.83 -9.11 4.96
N GLU A 361 7.11 -8.76 5.02
CA GLU A 361 8.09 -9.22 4.02
C GLU A 361 8.93 -10.42 4.47
N GLU A 362 8.95 -10.73 5.76
CA GLU A 362 9.81 -11.80 6.31
C GLU A 362 9.32 -13.21 6.00
N LYS A 363 8.05 -13.36 5.61
CA LYS A 363 7.48 -14.67 5.27
C LYS A 363 7.61 -14.99 3.79
N SER A 364 7.73 -16.26 3.46
CA SER A 364 7.75 -16.75 2.06
C SER A 364 6.50 -16.36 1.25
N PHE A 365 5.45 -15.94 1.94
CA PHE A 365 4.17 -15.49 1.40
C PHE A 365 3.81 -14.14 2.00
N TYR A 366 3.23 -13.26 1.18
CA TYR A 366 2.83 -11.93 1.59
C TYR A 366 1.54 -11.97 2.42
N HIS A 367 1.56 -11.27 3.54
CA HIS A 367 0.36 -10.99 4.33
C HIS A 367 0.13 -9.49 4.37
N CYS A 368 -1.08 -9.07 4.04
CA CYS A 368 -1.46 -7.66 4.04
C CYS A 368 -2.19 -7.32 5.34
N TYR A 369 -1.71 -6.29 6.01
CA TYR A 369 -2.29 -5.77 7.26
C TYR A 369 -2.66 -4.31 7.10
N ARG A 370 -3.75 -3.93 7.76
CA ARG A 370 -4.12 -2.54 7.99
C ARG A 370 -3.54 -2.11 9.34
N ILE A 371 -2.72 -1.06 9.33
CA ILE A 371 -2.12 -0.47 10.52
C ILE A 371 -2.71 0.94 10.69
N ASP A 372 -3.33 1.21 11.83
CA ASP A 372 -3.77 2.55 12.21
C ASP A 372 -2.74 3.18 13.15
N PRO A 373 -1.91 4.13 12.67
CA PRO A 373 -0.86 4.74 13.50
C PRO A 373 -1.42 5.53 14.68
N LYS A 374 -2.63 6.10 14.55
CA LYS A 374 -3.24 6.93 15.59
C LYS A 374 -3.79 6.09 16.75
N ARG A 375 -4.34 4.91 16.43
CA ARG A 375 -4.91 3.99 17.41
C ARG A 375 -3.93 2.92 17.86
N ASP A 376 -2.77 2.85 17.21
CA ASP A 376 -1.75 1.82 17.42
C ASP A 376 -2.33 0.39 17.30
N THR A 377 -3.10 0.15 16.25
CA THR A 377 -3.74 -1.14 15.98
C THR A 377 -3.25 -1.73 14.67
N LYS A 378 -3.11 -3.07 14.65
CA LYS A 378 -2.83 -3.86 13.46
C LYS A 378 -3.90 -4.93 13.30
N GLU A 379 -4.48 -5.06 12.11
CA GLU A 379 -5.48 -6.06 11.79
C GLU A 379 -5.23 -6.65 10.39
N ASN A 380 -5.58 -7.92 10.19
CA ASN A 380 -5.48 -8.56 8.89
C ASN A 380 -6.43 -7.87 7.90
N PHE A 381 -5.91 -7.45 6.74
CA PHE A 381 -6.68 -6.65 5.78
C PHE A 381 -7.85 -7.42 5.16
N ALA A 382 -7.70 -8.73 4.93
CA ALA A 382 -8.79 -9.56 4.43
C ALA A 382 -9.96 -9.65 5.43
N LEU A 383 -9.66 -9.78 6.73
CA LEU A 383 -10.68 -9.73 7.77
C LEU A 383 -11.35 -8.36 7.83
N TRP A 384 -10.58 -7.29 7.70
CA TRP A 384 -11.13 -5.93 7.66
C TRP A 384 -12.10 -5.76 6.47
N ILE A 385 -11.74 -6.21 5.27
CA ILE A 385 -12.63 -6.21 4.10
C ILE A 385 -13.93 -6.97 4.43
N LYS A 386 -13.82 -8.19 4.96
CA LYS A 386 -14.97 -9.02 5.31
C LYS A 386 -15.89 -8.34 6.32
N GLN A 387 -15.35 -7.74 7.37
CA GLN A 387 -16.12 -7.05 8.41
C GLN A 387 -16.86 -5.82 7.86
N HIS A 388 -16.22 -5.07 6.95
CA HIS A 388 -16.76 -3.80 6.45
C HIS A 388 -17.69 -3.95 5.25
N THR A 389 -17.44 -4.94 4.41
CA THR A 389 -18.20 -5.15 3.17
C THR A 389 -19.05 -6.41 3.18
N GLY A 390 -18.71 -7.39 4.00
CA GLY A 390 -19.31 -8.73 3.99
C GLY A 390 -18.66 -9.68 2.98
N ILE A 391 -17.63 -9.25 2.22
CA ILE A 391 -16.96 -10.08 1.21
C ILE A 391 -16.05 -11.11 1.90
N PRO A 392 -16.32 -12.41 1.75
CA PRO A 392 -15.47 -13.47 2.30
C PRO A 392 -14.26 -13.68 1.39
N MET A 393 -13.11 -13.05 1.72
CA MET A 393 -11.90 -13.17 0.90
C MET A 393 -11.34 -14.60 0.85
N GLU A 394 -11.70 -15.43 1.83
CA GLU A 394 -11.40 -16.86 1.87
C GLU A 394 -12.03 -17.68 0.74
N ASP A 395 -13.04 -17.14 0.04
CA ASP A 395 -13.62 -17.78 -1.14
C ASP A 395 -12.76 -17.58 -2.42
N PHE A 396 -11.75 -16.73 -2.34
CA PHE A 396 -10.93 -16.34 -3.50
C PHE A 396 -9.48 -16.78 -3.37
N TYR A 397 -8.92 -16.76 -2.16
CA TYR A 397 -7.49 -16.94 -1.92
C TYR A 397 -7.22 -18.03 -0.88
N SER A 398 -6.09 -18.68 -1.05
CA SER A 398 -5.60 -19.67 -0.09
C SER A 398 -5.07 -19.00 1.17
N ALA A 399 -5.11 -19.75 2.27
CA ALA A 399 -4.47 -19.40 3.51
C ALA A 399 -3.14 -20.14 3.68
N ASP A 400 -2.29 -19.64 4.57
CA ASP A 400 -1.08 -20.31 5.01
C ASP A 400 -1.38 -21.48 5.99
N GLU A 401 -0.35 -22.10 6.49
CA GLU A 401 -0.45 -23.19 7.48
C GLU A 401 -1.05 -22.78 8.83
N HIS A 402 -1.10 -21.48 9.12
CA HIS A 402 -1.71 -20.90 10.32
C HIS A 402 -3.15 -20.44 10.09
N GLY A 403 -3.67 -20.57 8.85
CA GLY A 403 -5.01 -20.14 8.47
C GLY A 403 -5.12 -18.64 8.16
N GLU A 404 -4.00 -17.92 8.05
CA GLU A 404 -4.00 -16.52 7.58
C GLU A 404 -4.03 -16.45 6.06
N LEU A 405 -4.93 -15.61 5.52
CA LEU A 405 -5.06 -15.43 4.07
C LEU A 405 -3.82 -14.76 3.49
N ILE A 406 -3.32 -15.35 2.41
CA ILE A 406 -2.18 -14.84 1.66
C ILE A 406 -2.71 -13.84 0.62
N LEU A 407 -2.47 -12.56 0.86
CA LEU A 407 -2.77 -11.49 -0.08
C LEU A 407 -1.48 -10.81 -0.49
N GLY A 408 -1.26 -10.69 -1.79
CA GLY A 408 -0.18 -9.88 -2.35
C GLY A 408 -0.41 -8.38 -2.10
N TRP A 409 0.41 -7.56 -2.70
CA TRP A 409 0.33 -6.10 -2.56
C TRP A 409 -1.02 -5.60 -3.06
N PRO A 410 -1.76 -4.86 -2.22
CA PRO A 410 -2.97 -4.20 -2.65
C PRO A 410 -2.61 -2.99 -3.52
N PHE A 411 -3.43 -2.74 -4.54
CA PHE A 411 -3.34 -1.55 -5.38
C PHE A 411 -4.68 -0.85 -5.37
N ILE A 412 -4.69 0.43 -5.02
CA ILE A 412 -5.91 1.23 -4.92
C ILE A 412 -5.86 2.33 -5.97
N SER A 413 -6.98 2.56 -6.67
CA SER A 413 -7.10 3.68 -7.60
C SER A 413 -6.99 5.03 -6.87
N GLN A 414 -6.63 6.08 -7.60
CA GLN A 414 -6.47 7.41 -7.02
C GLN A 414 -7.76 7.94 -6.38
N ASP A 415 -8.92 7.59 -6.93
CA ASP A 415 -10.21 7.93 -6.36
C ASP A 415 -10.59 7.06 -5.16
N GLY A 416 -9.74 6.10 -4.76
CA GLY A 416 -9.95 5.20 -3.65
C GLY A 416 -11.02 4.12 -3.87
N LYS A 417 -11.62 4.06 -5.06
CA LYS A 417 -12.83 3.25 -5.30
C LYS A 417 -12.59 1.90 -5.95
N THR A 418 -11.41 1.64 -6.47
CA THR A 418 -11.05 0.34 -7.03
C THR A 418 -9.88 -0.25 -6.26
N LEU A 419 -10.06 -1.44 -5.73
CA LEU A 419 -9.03 -2.24 -5.09
C LEU A 419 -8.72 -3.42 -5.99
N ALA A 420 -7.48 -3.54 -6.41
CA ALA A 420 -6.98 -4.72 -7.11
C ALA A 420 -6.02 -5.50 -6.20
N LEU A 421 -6.18 -6.81 -6.20
CA LEU A 421 -5.48 -7.74 -5.34
C LEU A 421 -4.96 -8.92 -6.17
N PHE A 422 -3.96 -9.60 -5.67
CA PHE A 422 -3.58 -10.92 -6.14
C PHE A 422 -3.17 -11.79 -4.96
N GLY A 423 -3.25 -13.10 -5.14
CA GLY A 423 -2.84 -14.07 -4.13
C GLY A 423 -2.90 -15.47 -4.72
N PRO A 424 -2.44 -16.50 -3.97
CA PRO A 424 -2.54 -17.88 -4.39
C PRO A 424 -4.00 -18.28 -4.60
N ASP A 425 -4.29 -18.91 -5.73
CA ASP A 425 -5.64 -19.38 -6.05
C ASP A 425 -6.08 -20.50 -5.10
N LEU A 426 -7.34 -20.46 -4.67
CA LEU A 426 -7.90 -21.42 -3.72
C LEU A 426 -7.86 -22.87 -4.26
N SER A 427 -8.01 -23.05 -5.58
CA SER A 427 -7.99 -24.37 -6.21
C SER A 427 -6.59 -24.90 -6.49
N ASN A 428 -5.61 -24.00 -6.64
CA ASN A 428 -4.21 -24.32 -6.90
C ASN A 428 -3.27 -23.25 -6.33
N PRO A 429 -2.68 -23.47 -5.14
CA PRO A 429 -1.85 -22.48 -4.47
C PRO A 429 -0.53 -22.13 -5.22
N TYR A 430 -0.14 -22.89 -6.23
CA TYR A 430 0.99 -22.57 -7.11
C TYR A 430 0.64 -21.58 -8.23
N LEU A 431 -0.64 -21.27 -8.40
CA LEU A 431 -1.11 -20.27 -9.35
C LEU A 431 -1.54 -19.02 -8.58
N PHE A 432 -1.30 -17.85 -9.18
CA PHE A 432 -1.76 -16.59 -8.63
C PHE A 432 -3.00 -16.12 -9.37
N ARG A 433 -3.98 -15.69 -8.59
CA ARG A 433 -5.25 -15.16 -9.06
C ARG A 433 -5.27 -13.66 -8.83
N GLY A 434 -5.53 -12.89 -9.87
CA GLY A 434 -5.77 -11.46 -9.76
C GLY A 434 -7.27 -11.18 -9.70
N THR A 435 -7.70 -10.39 -8.73
CA THR A 435 -9.10 -9.95 -8.59
C THR A 435 -9.17 -8.45 -8.37
N TYR A 436 -10.32 -7.86 -8.69
CA TYR A 436 -10.61 -6.48 -8.32
C TYR A 436 -12.00 -6.33 -7.72
N ILE A 437 -12.15 -5.31 -6.90
CA ILE A 437 -13.40 -4.92 -6.23
C ILE A 437 -13.61 -3.44 -6.49
N GLN A 438 -14.82 -3.03 -6.84
CA GLN A 438 -15.16 -1.60 -6.96
C GLN A 438 -16.13 -1.21 -5.85
N PHE A 439 -15.84 -0.09 -5.20
CA PHE A 439 -16.62 0.47 -4.09
C PHE A 439 -17.45 1.67 -4.56
N THR A 440 -18.52 1.98 -3.84
CA THR A 440 -19.33 3.18 -4.05
C THR A 440 -18.60 4.44 -3.58
N ASP A 441 -17.88 4.31 -2.48
CA ASP A 441 -17.11 5.36 -1.83
C ASP A 441 -15.66 4.94 -1.69
N PRO A 442 -14.71 5.89 -1.52
CA PRO A 442 -13.31 5.56 -1.33
C PRO A 442 -13.09 4.60 -0.16
N LEU A 443 -12.19 3.65 -0.33
CA LEU A 443 -11.87 2.66 0.69
C LEU A 443 -11.27 3.38 1.92
N GLY A 444 -11.83 3.15 3.10
CA GLY A 444 -11.46 3.86 4.33
C GLY A 444 -12.17 5.19 4.54
N SER A 445 -12.92 5.75 3.56
CA SER A 445 -13.68 7.01 3.72
C SER A 445 -14.84 6.87 4.72
N HIS A 446 -15.30 5.67 4.93
CA HIS A 446 -16.18 5.37 6.03
C HIS A 446 -15.34 5.25 7.31
N THR A 447 -14.99 6.41 7.89
CA THR A 447 -14.97 6.46 9.37
C THR A 447 -16.25 5.78 9.78
N ALA A 448 -16.12 4.58 10.29
CA ALA A 448 -17.24 3.74 10.62
C ALA A 448 -18.38 4.57 11.21
N VAL A 449 -19.37 4.96 10.39
CA VAL A 449 -20.70 4.65 10.83
C VAL A 449 -20.61 3.13 10.95
N GLN A 450 -20.20 2.67 12.13
CA GLN A 450 -20.18 1.27 12.48
C GLN A 450 -21.45 0.73 11.89
N ALA A 451 -21.33 -0.29 11.02
CA ALA A 451 -22.51 -1.00 10.59
C ALA A 451 -23.37 -1.13 11.84
N PRO A 452 -24.66 -0.75 11.83
CA PRO A 452 -25.44 -0.90 13.04
C PRO A 452 -25.09 -2.28 13.55
N LEU A 453 -24.35 -2.29 14.66
CA LEU A 453 -23.82 -3.52 15.23
C LEU A 453 -25.01 -4.45 15.26
N PRO A 454 -24.90 -5.70 14.84
CA PRO A 454 -26.04 -6.60 14.75
C PRO A 454 -26.83 -6.37 16.02
N THR A 455 -28.08 -5.95 15.87
CA THR A 455 -28.90 -5.53 17.04
C THR A 455 -28.75 -6.67 18.03
N PRO A 456 -28.09 -6.45 19.18
CA PRO A 456 -27.75 -7.56 20.04
C PRO A 456 -29.06 -8.19 20.41
N SER A 457 -29.17 -9.50 20.34
CA SER A 457 -30.31 -10.26 20.87
C SER A 457 -30.48 -10.02 22.37
N HIS A 458 -29.52 -9.33 23.00
CA HIS A 458 -29.43 -9.07 24.41
C HIS A 458 -30.01 -7.69 24.74
N GLN A 459 -31.01 -7.66 25.55
CA GLN A 459 -31.61 -6.41 26.05
C GLN A 459 -30.68 -5.76 27.08
N LEU A 460 -30.22 -4.56 26.77
CA LEU A 460 -29.51 -3.73 27.73
C LEU A 460 -30.51 -3.29 28.85
N ARG A 461 -30.28 -3.75 30.05
CA ARG A 461 -31.06 -3.29 31.23
C ARG A 461 -30.22 -2.32 32.03
N VAL A 462 -30.77 -1.15 32.29
CA VAL A 462 -30.13 -0.11 33.08
C VAL A 462 -31.05 0.26 34.25
N SER A 463 -30.52 0.15 35.45
CA SER A 463 -31.25 0.57 36.65
C SER A 463 -31.40 2.10 36.74
N SER A 464 -32.24 2.59 37.66
CA SER A 464 -32.35 4.04 37.94
C SER A 464 -31.02 4.64 38.45
N GLU A 465 -30.16 3.81 39.01
CA GLU A 465 -28.89 4.21 39.58
C GLU A 465 -27.72 4.10 38.55
N GLY A 466 -28.02 3.72 37.31
CA GLY A 466 -27.01 3.59 36.23
C GLY A 466 -26.27 2.26 36.21
N LEU A 467 -26.77 1.25 36.92
CA LEU A 467 -26.20 -0.08 36.86
C LEU A 467 -26.66 -0.77 35.58
N LEU A 468 -25.68 -1.11 34.70
CA LEU A 468 -25.91 -1.95 33.54
C LEU A 468 -25.90 -3.42 33.95
N GLU A 469 -26.88 -4.19 33.49
CA GLU A 469 -27.01 -5.63 33.72
C GLU A 469 -26.88 -6.37 32.38
N MET A 470 -25.82 -7.14 32.24
CA MET A 470 -25.46 -7.87 31.02
C MET A 470 -24.71 -9.18 31.38
N PRO A 471 -25.40 -10.18 31.96
CA PRO A 471 -24.77 -11.40 32.47
C PRO A 471 -23.93 -12.15 31.44
N GLU A 472 -24.38 -12.16 30.18
CA GLU A 472 -23.70 -12.81 29.06
C GLU A 472 -22.46 -12.07 28.58
N MET A 473 -22.23 -10.83 29.01
CA MET A 473 -21.10 -10.00 28.69
C MET A 473 -20.08 -9.90 29.84
N ALA A 474 -20.13 -10.82 30.79
CA ALA A 474 -19.15 -10.85 31.87
C ALA A 474 -17.72 -10.86 31.31
N HIS A 475 -16.79 -10.12 31.94
CA HIS A 475 -15.40 -9.94 31.55
C HIS A 475 -15.16 -9.18 30.24
N HIS A 476 -16.19 -8.69 29.53
CA HIS A 476 -15.99 -7.86 28.34
C HIS A 476 -15.50 -6.45 28.72
N GLN A 477 -14.70 -5.87 27.86
CA GLN A 477 -14.32 -4.45 27.98
C GLN A 477 -15.52 -3.58 27.59
N ILE A 478 -15.77 -2.51 28.34
CA ILE A 478 -16.83 -1.54 28.09
C ILE A 478 -16.24 -0.14 28.01
N THR A 479 -16.68 0.61 27.00
CA THR A 479 -16.36 2.02 26.81
C THR A 479 -17.64 2.82 26.64
N VAL A 480 -17.76 3.90 27.36
CA VAL A 480 -18.96 4.77 27.37
C VAL A 480 -18.56 6.15 26.82
N TYR A 481 -19.30 6.63 25.85
CA TYR A 481 -19.12 7.94 25.22
C TYR A 481 -20.37 8.81 25.36
N SER A 482 -20.17 10.14 25.30
CA SER A 482 -21.26 11.09 25.09
C SER A 482 -21.81 10.99 23.66
N ALA A 483 -22.95 11.62 23.40
CA ALA A 483 -23.52 11.75 22.06
C ALA A 483 -22.58 12.50 21.08
N GLN A 484 -21.65 13.31 21.58
CA GLN A 484 -20.64 14.06 20.84
C GLN A 484 -19.37 13.24 20.60
N GLY A 485 -19.30 12.00 21.10
CA GLY A 485 -18.14 11.12 20.96
C GLY A 485 -17.06 11.33 22.02
N GLU A 486 -17.32 12.13 23.07
CA GLU A 486 -16.37 12.32 24.17
C GLU A 486 -16.34 11.09 25.06
N LEU A 487 -15.16 10.64 25.45
CA LEU A 487 -14.98 9.50 26.35
C LEU A 487 -15.45 9.86 27.77
N ILE A 488 -16.41 9.10 28.29
CA ILE A 488 -16.96 9.26 29.64
C ILE A 488 -16.34 8.26 30.62
N ALA A 489 -16.27 6.99 30.21
CA ALA A 489 -15.75 5.94 31.08
C ALA A 489 -15.24 4.74 30.30
N ILE A 490 -14.23 4.05 30.84
CA ILE A 490 -13.73 2.75 30.37
C ILE A 490 -13.70 1.81 31.55
N GLY A 491 -14.00 0.54 31.33
CA GLY A 491 -13.93 -0.49 32.35
C GLY A 491 -14.09 -1.89 31.83
N VAL A 492 -14.31 -2.82 32.75
CA VAL A 492 -14.62 -4.23 32.46
C VAL A 492 -15.93 -4.59 33.17
N ILE A 493 -16.80 -5.29 32.44
CA ILE A 493 -18.06 -5.81 33.01
C ILE A 493 -17.69 -6.88 34.05
N SER A 494 -18.22 -6.75 35.24
CA SER A 494 -17.91 -7.64 36.35
C SER A 494 -18.24 -9.12 36.04
N PRO A 495 -17.69 -10.08 36.78
CA PRO A 495 -18.02 -11.49 36.60
C PRO A 495 -19.51 -11.80 36.77
N SER A 496 -20.25 -10.94 37.50
CA SER A 496 -21.72 -11.02 37.64
C SER A 496 -22.49 -10.34 36.51
N GLY A 497 -21.77 -9.82 35.47
CA GLY A 497 -22.42 -9.16 34.34
C GLY A 497 -22.87 -7.72 34.61
N HIS A 498 -22.25 -7.02 35.54
CA HIS A 498 -22.64 -5.66 35.91
C HIS A 498 -21.54 -4.64 35.59
N TYR A 499 -21.98 -3.43 35.23
CA TYR A 499 -21.10 -2.27 35.08
C TYR A 499 -21.80 -0.99 35.54
N GLN A 500 -21.13 -0.18 36.35
CA GLN A 500 -21.67 1.08 36.86
C GLN A 500 -21.32 2.25 35.96
N ILE A 501 -22.31 2.86 35.33
CA ILE A 501 -22.15 4.12 34.58
C ILE A 501 -22.04 5.28 35.60
N PRO A 502 -21.14 6.26 35.36
CA PRO A 502 -21.07 7.46 36.20
C PRO A 502 -22.43 8.20 36.29
N GLN A 503 -22.92 8.46 37.48
CA GLN A 503 -24.24 9.08 37.69
C GLN A 503 -24.40 10.45 37.03
N SER A 504 -23.31 11.23 36.94
CA SER A 504 -23.30 12.53 36.26
C SER A 504 -23.65 12.47 34.77
N SER A 505 -23.61 11.29 34.17
CA SER A 505 -23.85 11.09 32.73
C SER A 505 -25.23 10.55 32.39
N LEU A 506 -26.02 10.13 33.38
CA LEU A 506 -27.31 9.43 33.17
C LEU A 506 -28.42 10.30 32.57
N GLY A 507 -28.29 11.62 32.62
CA GLY A 507 -29.24 12.57 32.01
C GLY A 507 -29.00 12.83 30.51
N SER A 508 -27.98 12.19 29.92
CA SER A 508 -27.53 12.42 28.52
C SER A 508 -27.72 11.17 27.68
N ILE A 509 -27.68 11.36 26.36
CA ILE A 509 -27.57 10.23 25.44
C ILE A 509 -26.17 9.66 25.55
N LEU A 510 -26.06 8.36 25.81
CA LEU A 510 -24.77 7.65 25.87
C LEU A 510 -24.65 6.65 24.75
N LEU A 511 -23.45 6.53 24.23
CA LEU A 511 -23.05 5.49 23.29
C LEU A 511 -22.16 4.51 24.06
N ILE A 512 -22.56 3.24 24.11
CA ILE A 512 -21.85 2.20 24.84
C ILE A 512 -21.25 1.22 23.84
N HIS A 513 -19.98 0.99 23.96
CA HIS A 513 -19.22 0.03 23.14
C HIS A 513 -18.67 -1.06 24.04
N ILE A 514 -18.93 -2.33 23.69
CA ILE A 514 -18.50 -3.50 24.46
C ILE A 514 -17.69 -4.41 23.53
N VAL A 515 -16.53 -4.86 23.98
CA VAL A 515 -15.63 -5.72 23.21
C VAL A 515 -15.30 -6.99 23.99
N SER A 516 -15.43 -8.13 23.34
CA SER A 516 -14.97 -9.41 23.89
C SER A 516 -13.43 -9.48 23.84
N PRO A 517 -12.75 -9.65 24.95
CA PRO A 517 -11.29 -9.80 24.97
C PRO A 517 -10.80 -11.11 24.37
N LEU A 518 -11.70 -12.12 24.24
CA LEU A 518 -11.35 -13.44 23.72
C LEU A 518 -11.53 -13.55 22.20
N THR A 519 -12.59 -12.94 21.66
CA THR A 519 -12.98 -13.11 20.26
C THR A 519 -12.83 -11.83 19.44
N GLY A 520 -12.59 -10.68 20.09
CA GLY A 520 -12.62 -9.37 19.44
C GLY A 520 -14.03 -8.93 19.00
N ALA A 521 -15.07 -9.73 19.21
CA ALA A 521 -16.44 -9.36 18.88
C ALA A 521 -16.84 -8.08 19.63
N SER A 522 -17.46 -7.14 18.92
CA SER A 522 -17.86 -5.85 19.50
C SER A 522 -19.34 -5.60 19.35
N TYR A 523 -19.92 -4.91 20.34
CA TYR A 523 -21.35 -4.61 20.45
C TYR A 523 -21.51 -3.13 20.76
N GLY A 524 -22.45 -2.46 20.10
CA GLY A 524 -22.78 -1.06 20.35
C GLY A 524 -24.22 -0.89 20.81
N TYR A 525 -24.39 -0.05 21.82
CA TYR A 525 -25.71 0.28 22.35
C TYR A 525 -25.87 1.80 22.44
N ARG A 526 -27.06 2.27 22.23
CA ARG A 526 -27.45 3.65 22.50
C ARG A 526 -28.40 3.68 23.71
N LEU A 527 -27.96 4.32 24.76
CA LEU A 527 -28.79 4.57 25.93
C LEU A 527 -29.41 5.96 25.79
N LEU A 528 -30.72 6.01 25.81
CA LEU A 528 -31.47 7.28 25.83
C LEU A 528 -31.65 7.77 27.26
N PRO A 529 -31.62 9.10 27.49
CA PRO A 529 -31.94 9.64 28.80
C PRO A 529 -33.39 9.23 29.18
N ARG A 530 -33.61 8.86 30.42
CA ARG A 530 -34.97 8.63 30.91
C ARG A 530 -35.70 9.96 30.89
N ALA A 531 -36.88 9.98 30.31
CA ALA A 531 -37.83 11.07 30.53
C ALA A 531 -38.23 11.04 32.03
N ASN A 532 -37.91 12.12 32.72
CA ASN A 532 -38.33 12.32 34.11
C ASN A 532 -39.88 12.38 34.20
#